data_0f03dccb3db3b5ca667bcfd771869961
#
_entry.id   0f03dccb3db3b5ca667bcfd771869961
#
_cell.length_a   1.000
_cell.length_b   1.000
_cell.length_c   1.000
_cell.angle_alpha   90.00
_cell.angle_beta   90.00
_cell.angle_gamma   90.00
#
_symmetry.space_group_name_H-M   'P 1'
#
loop_
_entity.id
_entity.type
_entity.pdbx_description
1 polymer ?
#
loop_
_entity_poly.entity_id
_entity_poly.type
_entity_poly.pdbx_seq_one_letter_code
_entity_poly.pdbx_strand_id
1 'polypeptide(L)'
;MKLAVITKLYPTRSHTGAAQGGMSAALANVEEDNWNWHAFDTVKGSDYLADQPAVDILCKEAIDAVIELEHWGLPFSRLDNGKIAQRRFGGHTVKEGTSPAFRACYAADRTGHMILQTLYQKCVSMGVTFFDEFQVLDIKIEDGICQGVVAYEPVSYTHLTLPTSPKV
;
A
#
# COMPACT_ATOMS: atom_id res chain seq x y z
N MET A 1 16.38 6.55 -12.41
CA MET A 1 16.55 7.31 -11.14
C MET A 1 17.16 6.38 -10.11
N LYS A 2 18.18 6.80 -9.35
CA LYS A 2 18.68 6.01 -8.21
C LYS A 2 17.75 6.27 -7.03
N LEU A 3 17.25 5.20 -6.40
CA LEU A 3 16.32 5.27 -5.28
C LEU A 3 16.91 4.52 -4.08
N ALA A 4 16.71 5.06 -2.89
CA ALA A 4 17.01 4.39 -1.64
C ALA A 4 15.80 4.49 -0.70
N VAL A 5 15.60 3.45 0.10
CA VAL A 5 14.60 3.40 1.17
C VAL A 5 15.34 3.33 2.49
N ILE A 6 15.02 4.26 3.40
CA ILE A 6 15.49 4.21 4.78
C ILE A 6 14.32 3.86 5.68
N THR A 7 14.49 2.89 6.56
CA THR A 7 13.41 2.38 7.40
C THR A 7 13.88 2.06 8.81
N LYS A 8 13.07 2.45 9.80
CA LYS A 8 13.33 2.20 11.22
C LYS A 8 13.26 0.73 11.60
N LEU A 9 12.38 -0.02 10.94
CA LEU A 9 12.23 -1.47 11.11
C LEU A 9 12.64 -2.17 9.82
N TYR A 10 12.93 -3.46 9.90
CA TYR A 10 13.10 -4.26 8.68
C TYR A 10 11.84 -4.12 7.78
N PRO A 11 11.98 -3.92 6.46
CA PRO A 11 10.88 -3.51 5.57
C PRO A 11 9.62 -4.35 5.68
N THR A 12 9.76 -5.67 5.89
CA THR A 12 8.61 -6.59 5.96
C THR A 12 8.03 -6.74 7.37
N ARG A 13 8.48 -5.94 8.35
CA ARG A 13 8.01 -5.96 9.73
C ARG A 13 7.04 -4.84 10.11
N SER A 14 6.46 -4.16 9.12
CA SER A 14 5.43 -3.14 9.38
C SER A 14 4.08 -3.77 9.78
N HIS A 15 3.15 -2.94 10.29
CA HIS A 15 1.79 -3.36 10.66
C HIS A 15 1.03 -4.00 9.49
N THR A 16 1.32 -3.61 8.25
CA THR A 16 0.74 -4.24 7.05
C THR A 16 0.96 -5.75 7.04
N GLY A 17 2.09 -6.24 7.57
CA GLY A 17 2.37 -7.68 7.66
C GLY A 17 1.36 -8.49 8.46
N ALA A 18 0.64 -7.85 9.39
CA ALA A 18 -0.41 -8.45 10.21
C ALA A 18 -1.82 -8.27 9.63
N ALA A 19 -1.99 -7.52 8.55
CA ALA A 19 -3.30 -7.25 7.96
C ALA A 19 -3.84 -8.48 7.22
N GLN A 20 -5.05 -8.90 7.59
CA GLN A 20 -5.70 -10.09 7.06
C GLN A 20 -6.92 -9.77 6.17
N GLY A 21 -7.52 -8.61 6.35
CA GLY A 21 -8.81 -8.23 5.76
C GLY A 21 -8.88 -8.32 4.24
N GLY A 22 -7.90 -7.82 3.56
CA GLY A 22 -7.86 -7.70 2.12
C GLY A 22 -7.62 -6.27 1.66
N MET A 23 -7.59 -6.08 0.36
CA MET A 23 -7.47 -4.79 -0.32
C MET A 23 -8.77 -4.51 -1.08
N SER A 24 -9.41 -3.39 -0.79
CA SER A 24 -10.70 -3.07 -1.39
C SER A 24 -10.53 -2.53 -2.81
N ALA A 25 -11.18 -3.17 -3.78
CA ALA A 25 -11.27 -2.70 -5.17
C ALA A 25 -12.56 -3.20 -5.82
N ALA A 26 -13.26 -2.35 -6.52
CA ALA A 26 -14.53 -2.67 -7.17
C ALA A 26 -14.32 -3.44 -8.49
N LEU A 27 -13.79 -4.68 -8.41
CA LEU A 27 -13.50 -5.51 -9.58
C LEU A 27 -14.76 -6.15 -10.22
N ALA A 28 -15.86 -6.18 -9.50
CA ALA A 28 -17.11 -6.83 -9.94
C ALA A 28 -16.93 -8.31 -10.36
N ASN A 29 -16.04 -9.05 -9.68
CA ASN A 29 -15.77 -10.45 -10.05
C ASN A 29 -16.83 -11.41 -9.51
N VAL A 30 -17.49 -11.09 -8.42
CA VAL A 30 -18.49 -11.92 -7.71
C VAL A 30 -19.90 -11.41 -7.99
N GLU A 31 -20.10 -10.10 -7.92
CA GLU A 31 -21.38 -9.42 -8.14
C GLU A 31 -21.14 -8.05 -8.77
N GLU A 32 -22.20 -7.37 -9.19
CA GLU A 32 -22.09 -6.01 -9.71
C GLU A 32 -21.52 -5.08 -8.64
N ASP A 33 -20.46 -4.35 -8.97
CA ASP A 33 -19.84 -3.34 -8.12
C ASP A 33 -19.23 -2.23 -8.98
N ASN A 34 -19.04 -1.04 -8.39
CA ASN A 34 -18.37 0.05 -9.05
C ASN A 34 -17.64 0.96 -8.05
N TRP A 35 -16.71 1.76 -8.55
CA TRP A 35 -15.88 2.62 -7.73
C TRP A 35 -16.69 3.73 -7.01
N ASN A 36 -17.85 4.18 -7.54
CA ASN A 36 -18.67 5.19 -6.87
C ASN A 36 -19.25 4.66 -5.56
N TRP A 37 -19.69 3.39 -5.54
CA TRP A 37 -20.17 2.76 -4.30
C TRP A 37 -19.03 2.55 -3.31
N HIS A 38 -17.83 2.27 -3.80
CA HIS A 38 -16.63 2.21 -2.97
C HIS A 38 -16.30 3.58 -2.37
N ALA A 39 -16.38 4.66 -3.16
CA ALA A 39 -16.16 6.03 -2.70
C ALA A 39 -17.22 6.45 -1.66
N PHE A 40 -18.50 6.14 -1.90
CA PHE A 40 -19.57 6.37 -0.94
C PHE A 40 -19.30 5.73 0.42
N ASP A 41 -18.94 4.44 0.44
CA ASP A 41 -18.63 3.72 1.67
C ASP A 41 -17.41 4.30 2.38
N THR A 42 -16.41 4.75 1.63
CA THR A 42 -15.18 5.35 2.18
C THR A 42 -15.46 6.69 2.83
N VAL A 43 -16.23 7.57 2.16
CA VAL A 43 -16.66 8.87 2.72
C VAL A 43 -17.52 8.67 3.95
N LYS A 44 -18.49 7.75 3.90
CA LYS A 44 -19.35 7.42 5.04
C LYS A 44 -18.54 6.83 6.20
N GLY A 45 -17.62 5.91 5.93
CA GLY A 45 -16.78 5.28 6.95
C GLY A 45 -15.78 6.21 7.63
N SER A 46 -15.49 7.35 7.01
CA SER A 46 -14.69 8.44 7.58
C SER A 46 -15.49 9.51 8.32
N ASP A 47 -16.75 9.23 8.65
CA ASP A 47 -17.70 10.20 9.24
C ASP A 47 -17.83 11.51 8.42
N TYR A 48 -17.70 11.40 7.07
CA TYR A 48 -17.73 12.52 6.12
C TYR A 48 -16.60 13.55 6.29
N LEU A 49 -15.51 13.18 6.97
CA LEU A 49 -14.34 14.04 7.18
C LEU A 49 -13.24 13.85 6.13
N ALA A 50 -13.38 12.86 5.24
CA ALA A 50 -12.39 12.59 4.21
C ALA A 50 -12.31 13.69 3.14
N ASP A 51 -11.13 13.88 2.58
CA ASP A 51 -10.92 14.64 1.35
C ASP A 51 -11.54 13.86 0.17
N GLN A 52 -12.72 14.28 -0.26
CA GLN A 52 -13.50 13.55 -1.26
C GLN A 52 -12.79 13.43 -2.62
N PRO A 53 -12.10 14.45 -3.17
CA PRO A 53 -11.28 14.29 -4.36
C PRO A 53 -10.21 13.20 -4.23
N ALA A 54 -9.55 13.10 -3.07
CA ALA A 54 -8.57 12.05 -2.81
C ALA A 54 -9.24 10.65 -2.72
N VAL A 55 -10.43 10.55 -2.12
CA VAL A 55 -11.21 9.31 -2.09
C VAL A 55 -11.60 8.86 -3.48
N ASP A 56 -12.03 9.77 -4.35
CA ASP A 56 -12.39 9.45 -5.74
C ASP A 56 -11.20 8.85 -6.50
N ILE A 57 -10.03 9.46 -6.39
CA ILE A 57 -8.79 8.95 -6.99
C ILE A 57 -8.48 7.56 -6.42
N LEU A 58 -8.45 7.42 -5.10
CA LEU A 58 -8.18 6.14 -4.43
C LEU A 58 -9.09 5.02 -4.94
N CYS A 59 -10.40 5.25 -4.97
CA CYS A 59 -11.37 4.21 -5.31
C CYS A 59 -11.37 3.85 -6.80
N LYS A 60 -11.07 4.81 -7.68
CA LYS A 60 -10.89 4.56 -9.12
C LYS A 60 -9.62 3.76 -9.39
N GLU A 61 -8.49 4.21 -8.85
CA GLU A 61 -7.18 3.62 -9.10
C GLU A 61 -6.97 2.30 -8.35
N ALA A 62 -7.76 2.00 -7.32
CA ALA A 62 -7.67 0.73 -6.59
C ALA A 62 -7.83 -0.50 -7.49
N ILE A 63 -8.61 -0.39 -8.57
CA ILE A 63 -8.83 -1.46 -9.54
C ILE A 63 -7.51 -1.78 -10.24
N ASP A 64 -6.88 -0.77 -10.82
CA ASP A 64 -5.61 -0.92 -11.55
C ASP A 64 -4.47 -1.33 -10.60
N ALA A 65 -4.45 -0.78 -9.37
CA ALA A 65 -3.46 -1.14 -8.37
C ALA A 65 -3.52 -2.62 -7.96
N VAL A 66 -4.72 -3.21 -7.84
CA VAL A 66 -4.86 -4.65 -7.57
C VAL A 66 -4.32 -5.48 -8.73
N ILE A 67 -4.62 -5.10 -9.96
CA ILE A 67 -4.14 -5.80 -11.17
C ILE A 67 -2.60 -5.67 -11.28
N GLU A 68 -2.06 -4.49 -10.99
CA GLU A 68 -0.61 -4.27 -11.00
C GLU A 68 0.10 -5.14 -9.96
N LEU A 69 -0.43 -5.22 -8.73
CA LEU A 69 0.10 -6.10 -7.69
C LEU A 69 0.05 -7.57 -8.09
N GLU A 70 -1.02 -8.00 -8.75
CA GLU A 70 -1.12 -9.35 -9.32
C GLU A 70 -0.02 -9.61 -10.35
N HIS A 71 0.21 -8.68 -11.27
CA HIS A 71 1.27 -8.77 -12.28
C HIS A 71 2.68 -8.77 -11.66
N TRP A 72 2.84 -8.16 -10.48
CA TRP A 72 4.09 -8.23 -9.72
C TRP A 72 4.25 -9.52 -8.92
N GLY A 73 3.24 -10.41 -8.95
CA GLY A 73 3.29 -11.74 -8.37
C GLY A 73 2.57 -11.88 -7.03
N LEU A 74 1.68 -10.94 -6.65
CA LEU A 74 0.86 -11.10 -5.45
C LEU A 74 -0.13 -12.27 -5.67
N PRO A 75 -0.08 -13.34 -4.84
CA PRO A 75 -0.88 -14.53 -5.04
C PRO A 75 -2.29 -14.36 -4.46
N PHE A 76 -3.11 -13.51 -5.06
CA PHE A 76 -4.51 -13.40 -4.66
C PHE A 76 -5.21 -14.76 -4.75
N SER A 77 -6.11 -15.02 -3.81
CA SER A 77 -7.04 -16.15 -3.88
C SER A 77 -7.89 -16.05 -5.14
N ARG A 78 -8.29 -17.20 -5.68
CA ARG A 78 -9.03 -17.28 -6.95
C ARG A 78 -10.40 -17.89 -6.75
N LEU A 79 -11.34 -17.43 -7.58
CA LEU A 79 -12.60 -18.09 -7.82
C LEU A 79 -12.39 -19.26 -8.77
N ASP A 80 -13.36 -20.18 -8.87
CA ASP A 80 -13.31 -21.34 -9.78
C ASP A 80 -13.14 -20.95 -11.26
N ASN A 81 -13.59 -19.73 -11.62
CA ASN A 81 -13.43 -19.18 -12.98
C ASN A 81 -12.06 -18.49 -13.20
N GLY A 82 -11.15 -18.59 -12.24
CA GLY A 82 -9.80 -18.02 -12.33
C GLY A 82 -9.68 -16.52 -12.00
N LYS A 83 -10.79 -15.80 -11.78
CA LYS A 83 -10.75 -14.39 -11.39
C LYS A 83 -10.29 -14.23 -9.94
N ILE A 84 -9.76 -13.04 -9.60
CA ILE A 84 -9.40 -12.69 -8.22
C ILE A 84 -10.62 -12.83 -7.33
N ALA A 85 -10.48 -13.61 -6.25
CA ALA A 85 -11.54 -13.78 -5.28
C ALA A 85 -11.73 -12.50 -4.45
N GLN A 86 -12.99 -12.18 -4.20
CA GLN A 86 -13.38 -11.06 -3.35
C GLN A 86 -14.29 -11.56 -2.24
N ARG A 87 -14.16 -10.98 -1.06
CA ARG A 87 -15.00 -11.31 0.10
C ARG A 87 -15.69 -10.07 0.66
N ARG A 88 -16.76 -10.30 1.40
CA ARG A 88 -17.41 -9.25 2.17
C ARG A 88 -16.50 -8.77 3.29
N PHE A 89 -16.55 -7.48 3.55
CA PHE A 89 -15.86 -6.87 4.66
C PHE A 89 -16.74 -5.78 5.28
N GLY A 90 -16.61 -5.53 6.57
CA GLY A 90 -17.45 -4.55 7.27
C GLY A 90 -17.39 -3.18 6.62
N GLY A 91 -18.56 -2.57 6.39
CA GLY A 91 -18.69 -1.26 5.78
C GLY A 91 -18.72 -1.24 4.25
N HIS A 92 -18.43 -2.36 3.57
CA HIS A 92 -18.59 -2.43 2.11
C HIS A 92 -20.04 -2.69 1.72
N THR A 93 -20.60 -1.84 0.88
CA THR A 93 -21.99 -1.95 0.43
C THR A 93 -22.13 -1.72 -1.07
N VAL A 94 -23.14 -2.34 -1.67
CA VAL A 94 -23.59 -2.01 -3.03
C VAL A 94 -24.74 -1.01 -2.96
N LYS A 95 -24.90 -0.22 -4.03
CA LYS A 95 -26.01 0.73 -4.17
C LYS A 95 -26.18 1.59 -2.92
N GLU A 96 -25.08 2.19 -2.46
CA GLU A 96 -25.07 3.19 -1.38
C GLU A 96 -25.70 2.72 -0.06
N GLY A 97 -25.36 1.51 0.37
CA GLY A 97 -25.80 0.98 1.66
C GLY A 97 -26.94 -0.04 1.60
N THR A 98 -27.35 -0.48 0.41
CA THR A 98 -28.48 -1.41 0.26
C THR A 98 -28.17 -2.82 0.76
N SER A 99 -27.00 -3.36 0.46
CA SER A 99 -26.56 -4.69 0.92
C SER A 99 -25.03 -4.80 0.96
N PRO A 100 -24.46 -5.76 1.73
CA PRO A 100 -23.02 -5.95 1.82
C PRO A 100 -22.41 -6.33 0.48
N ALA A 101 -21.27 -5.69 0.11
CA ALA A 101 -20.53 -5.93 -1.13
C ALA A 101 -19.37 -6.90 -0.98
N PHE A 102 -19.09 -7.67 -2.05
CA PHE A 102 -17.86 -8.47 -2.22
C PHE A 102 -16.78 -7.60 -2.89
N ARG A 103 -16.05 -6.81 -2.10
CA ARG A 103 -15.07 -5.84 -2.61
C ARG A 103 -13.64 -6.10 -2.13
N ALA A 104 -13.44 -6.79 -1.02
CA ALA A 104 -12.11 -7.04 -0.49
C ALA A 104 -11.40 -8.16 -1.25
N CYS A 105 -10.40 -7.81 -2.06
CA CYS A 105 -9.47 -8.76 -2.70
C CYS A 105 -8.50 -9.29 -1.65
N TYR A 106 -8.29 -10.60 -1.57
CA TYR A 106 -7.53 -11.21 -0.50
C TYR A 106 -6.61 -12.34 -0.95
N ALA A 107 -5.58 -12.60 -0.15
CA ALA A 107 -4.70 -13.75 -0.27
C ALA A 107 -4.81 -14.57 1.04
N ALA A 108 -5.76 -15.51 1.09
CA ALA A 108 -6.14 -16.27 2.27
C ALA A 108 -6.36 -15.34 3.50
N ASP A 109 -5.65 -15.56 4.59
CA ASP A 109 -5.66 -14.76 5.84
C ASP A 109 -4.40 -13.92 6.02
N ARG A 110 -3.59 -13.75 4.96
CA ARG A 110 -2.27 -13.13 4.98
C ARG A 110 -2.07 -12.06 3.89
N THR A 111 -3.12 -11.38 3.51
CA THR A 111 -3.09 -10.43 2.39
C THR A 111 -2.01 -9.36 2.58
N GLY A 112 -1.94 -8.73 3.76
CA GLY A 112 -0.93 -7.69 4.02
C GLY A 112 0.50 -8.23 4.02
N HIS A 113 0.74 -9.42 4.54
CA HIS A 113 2.03 -10.08 4.45
C HIS A 113 2.45 -10.28 2.98
N MET A 114 1.54 -10.75 2.13
CA MET A 114 1.83 -10.95 0.70
C MET A 114 2.05 -9.63 -0.03
N ILE A 115 1.31 -8.57 0.30
CA ILE A 115 1.54 -7.22 -0.26
C ILE A 115 2.96 -6.76 0.05
N LEU A 116 3.40 -6.82 1.31
CA LEU A 116 4.75 -6.42 1.70
C LEU A 116 5.82 -7.24 1.00
N GLN A 117 5.67 -8.56 0.94
CA GLN A 117 6.65 -9.42 0.26
C GLN A 117 6.74 -9.09 -1.23
N THR A 118 5.60 -8.91 -1.91
CA THR A 118 5.55 -8.56 -3.33
C THR A 118 6.23 -7.22 -3.59
N LEU A 119 5.89 -6.18 -2.82
CA LEU A 119 6.48 -4.85 -2.97
C LEU A 119 7.98 -4.85 -2.67
N TYR A 120 8.40 -5.53 -1.59
CA TYR A 120 9.81 -5.64 -1.23
C TYR A 120 10.61 -6.34 -2.33
N GLN A 121 10.13 -7.49 -2.82
CA GLN A 121 10.77 -8.22 -3.92
C GLN A 121 10.85 -7.37 -5.19
N LYS A 122 9.80 -6.62 -5.50
CA LYS A 122 9.78 -5.70 -6.65
C LYS A 122 10.84 -4.62 -6.51
N CYS A 123 10.95 -3.98 -5.34
CA CYS A 123 11.98 -2.99 -5.07
C CYS A 123 13.41 -3.58 -5.21
N VAL A 124 13.64 -4.77 -4.66
CA VAL A 124 14.93 -5.47 -4.78
C VAL A 124 15.26 -5.76 -6.25
N SER A 125 14.28 -6.26 -7.02
CA SER A 125 14.48 -6.54 -8.45
C SER A 125 14.79 -5.28 -9.29
N MET A 126 14.36 -4.12 -8.83
CA MET A 126 14.65 -2.82 -9.44
C MET A 126 15.96 -2.19 -8.96
N GLY A 127 16.72 -2.88 -8.10
CA GLY A 127 17.99 -2.38 -7.57
C GLY A 127 17.85 -1.25 -6.55
N VAL A 128 16.72 -1.16 -5.86
CA VAL A 128 16.52 -0.18 -4.77
C VAL A 128 17.44 -0.54 -3.60
N THR A 129 18.18 0.46 -3.11
CA THR A 129 19.03 0.30 -1.92
C THR A 129 18.20 0.45 -0.66
N PHE A 130 18.30 -0.49 0.26
CA PHE A 130 17.65 -0.41 1.57
C PHE A 130 18.67 -0.10 2.66
N PHE A 131 18.32 0.83 3.55
CA PHE A 131 18.97 1.12 4.81
C PHE A 131 18.03 0.68 5.93
N ASP A 132 18.17 -0.60 6.28
CA ASP A 132 17.29 -1.24 7.27
C ASP A 132 17.72 -0.90 8.69
N GLU A 133 16.73 -0.73 9.57
CA GLU A 133 16.94 -0.44 11.00
C GLU A 133 17.67 0.88 11.27
N PHE A 134 17.57 1.84 10.35
CA PHE A 134 18.06 3.20 10.54
C PHE A 134 16.94 4.13 11.04
N GLN A 135 17.22 4.89 12.07
CA GLN A 135 16.30 5.93 12.56
C GLN A 135 16.70 7.29 11.99
N VAL A 136 15.83 7.86 11.16
CA VAL A 136 16.00 9.24 10.69
C VAL A 136 15.83 10.18 11.90
N LEU A 137 16.82 11.02 12.12
CA LEU A 137 16.87 12.00 13.21
C LEU A 137 16.48 13.39 12.72
N ASP A 138 16.91 13.75 11.50
CA ASP A 138 16.72 15.08 10.96
C ASP A 138 16.69 15.07 9.43
N ILE A 139 16.06 16.11 8.85
CA ILE A 139 16.04 16.38 7.40
C ILE A 139 16.84 17.65 7.16
N LYS A 140 17.96 17.52 6.44
CA LYS A 140 18.78 18.65 6.09
C LYS A 140 18.13 19.48 4.98
N ILE A 141 17.78 20.73 5.28
CA ILE A 141 17.20 21.67 4.31
C ILE A 141 18.15 22.86 4.21
N GLU A 142 18.55 23.21 2.98
CA GLU A 142 19.31 24.42 2.65
C GLU A 142 18.58 25.17 1.52
N ASP A 143 18.34 26.45 1.71
CA ASP A 143 17.65 27.32 0.73
C ASP A 143 16.26 26.78 0.30
N GLY A 144 15.54 26.13 1.21
CA GLY A 144 14.22 25.52 0.95
C GLY A 144 14.28 24.19 0.16
N ILE A 145 15.47 23.68 -0.10
CA ILE A 145 15.68 22.42 -0.83
C ILE A 145 16.15 21.34 0.15
N CYS A 146 15.50 20.17 0.09
CA CYS A 146 15.92 19.00 0.85
C CYS A 146 17.25 18.47 0.30
N GLN A 147 18.32 18.52 1.11
CA GLN A 147 19.65 18.06 0.78
C GLN A 147 19.89 16.59 1.16
N GLY A 148 19.07 16.06 2.05
CA GLY A 148 19.23 14.70 2.54
C GLY A 148 18.65 14.50 3.93
N VAL A 149 19.01 13.39 4.54
CA VAL A 149 18.62 13.04 5.91
C VAL A 149 19.85 12.67 6.74
N VAL A 150 19.75 12.94 8.04
CA VAL A 150 20.69 12.42 9.05
C VAL A 150 20.00 11.25 9.74
N ALA A 151 20.64 10.09 9.73
CA ALA A 151 20.08 8.90 10.34
C ALA A 151 21.09 8.25 11.29
N TYR A 152 20.57 7.58 12.30
CA TYR A 152 21.30 6.83 13.30
C TYR A 152 21.07 5.33 13.08
N GLU A 153 22.16 4.58 13.05
CA GLU A 153 22.14 3.12 13.03
C GLU A 153 22.39 2.57 14.44
N PRO A 154 21.38 1.94 15.08
CA PRO A 154 21.52 1.46 16.45
C PRO A 154 22.49 0.30 16.64
N VAL A 155 22.73 -0.49 15.57
CA VAL A 155 23.58 -1.70 15.65
C VAL A 155 25.05 -1.34 15.78
N SER A 156 25.54 -0.42 14.95
CA SER A 156 26.95 0.02 14.96
C SER A 156 27.18 1.31 15.72
N TYR A 157 26.09 1.97 16.22
CA TYR A 157 26.14 3.29 16.86
C TYR A 157 26.72 4.38 15.97
N THR A 158 26.60 4.23 14.64
CA THR A 158 27.11 5.20 13.66
C THR A 158 26.02 6.14 13.17
N HIS A 159 26.43 7.33 12.72
CA HIS A 159 25.58 8.29 12.04
C HIS A 159 25.85 8.23 10.53
N LEU A 160 24.78 8.22 9.75
CA LEU A 160 24.84 8.28 8.30
C LEU A 160 24.12 9.53 7.81
N THR A 161 24.81 10.31 6.96
CA THR A 161 24.18 11.41 6.22
C THR A 161 23.95 10.97 4.79
N LEU A 162 22.70 10.87 4.37
CA LEU A 162 22.32 10.45 3.01
C LEU A 162 21.92 11.69 2.20
N PRO A 163 22.68 12.06 1.16
CA PRO A 163 22.32 13.16 0.27
C PRO A 163 21.14 12.77 -0.65
N THR A 164 20.28 13.72 -0.99
CA THR A 164 19.15 13.50 -1.90
C THR A 164 19.56 13.47 -3.37
N SER A 165 20.73 13.99 -3.71
CA SER A 165 21.26 13.98 -5.08
C SER A 165 22.73 13.65 -5.07
N PRO A 166 23.24 12.84 -6.03
CA PRO A 166 24.66 12.78 -6.25
C PRO A 166 25.14 14.17 -6.67
N LYS A 167 26.15 14.72 -6.03
CA LYS A 167 26.86 15.88 -6.58
C LYS A 167 27.39 15.45 -7.95
N VAL A 168 26.94 16.13 -9.00
CA VAL A 168 27.51 16.01 -10.34
C VAL A 168 28.90 16.64 -10.33
#